data_86c4cc297327d3d82c709bd1dec9f62f
#
_entry.id   86c4cc297327d3d82c709bd1dec9f62f
#
_cell.length_a   1.000
_cell.length_b   1.000
_cell.length_c   1.000
_cell.angle_alpha   90.00
_cell.angle_beta   90.00
_cell.angle_gamma   90.00
#
_symmetry.space_group_name_H-M   'P 1'
#
loop_
_entity.id
_entity.type
_entity.pdbx_description
1 polymer ?
#
loop_
_entity_poly.entity_id
_entity_poly.type
_entity_poly.pdbx_seq_one_letter_code
_entity_poly.pdbx_strand_id
1 'polypeptide(L)'
;MVMELTVIGSGTGVPSLRRGSPCLAVAAGGRLLVLDLGAGSLRALLRYGLNFSAIDVLALTHLHPDHVGDLVPFFFATRYSLGYTRTEPFRLLAARGFARFHGRLQGAFGDWVSPPPGLMDVKELDPDAPDEVREPGLVIKSAPTNHTEGSLAFRLEAQGRSLVYSGDTDVSDSLVALSSGADLLVLEAANPFKVPGHLTPGEAGCLATAANAQRLLLTHFYPPCDKMDVVAQAGREFKGEILRAEDGLKLTV
;
A
#
# COMPACT_ATOMS: atom_id res chain seq x y z
N MET A 1 0.60 -21.32 5.67
CA MET A 1 1.51 -20.18 6.00
C MET A 1 0.61 -19.01 6.39
N VAL A 2 0.91 -18.33 7.45
CA VAL A 2 0.12 -17.21 7.98
C VAL A 2 0.39 -15.97 7.13
N MET A 3 -0.57 -15.04 6.98
CA MET A 3 -0.35 -13.74 6.35
C MET A 3 0.49 -12.86 7.30
N GLU A 4 1.58 -12.30 6.80
CA GLU A 4 2.50 -11.46 7.58
C GLU A 4 2.66 -10.09 6.90
N LEU A 5 2.37 -9.02 7.64
CA LEU A 5 2.58 -7.63 7.23
C LEU A 5 3.90 -7.11 7.80
N THR A 6 4.69 -6.44 6.98
CA THR A 6 5.81 -5.58 7.41
C THR A 6 5.55 -4.16 6.92
N VAL A 7 5.53 -3.19 7.83
CA VAL A 7 5.47 -1.77 7.49
C VAL A 7 6.86 -1.32 7.04
N ILE A 8 7.00 -0.95 5.78
CA ILE A 8 8.26 -0.50 5.18
C ILE A 8 8.43 1.00 5.37
N GLY A 9 7.33 1.76 5.18
CA GLY A 9 7.27 3.18 5.44
C GLY A 9 5.88 3.57 5.91
N SER A 10 5.82 4.31 7.01
CA SER A 10 4.59 4.72 7.72
C SER A 10 4.29 6.21 7.64
N GLY A 11 5.11 6.97 6.92
CA GLY A 11 4.99 8.42 6.72
C GLY A 11 4.39 8.78 5.37
N THR A 12 4.77 9.96 4.89
CA THR A 12 4.26 10.63 3.69
C THR A 12 5.41 11.10 2.81
N GLY A 13 5.12 11.91 1.79
CA GLY A 13 6.14 12.60 0.97
C GLY A 13 6.97 13.65 1.72
N VAL A 14 6.59 14.02 2.94
CA VAL A 14 7.38 14.96 3.76
C VAL A 14 8.59 14.23 4.34
N PRO A 15 9.83 14.62 3.99
CA PRO A 15 11.03 13.96 4.48
C PRO A 15 11.10 13.90 6.01
N SER A 16 11.36 12.73 6.54
CA SER A 16 11.48 12.47 7.97
C SER A 16 12.60 11.47 8.24
N LEU A 17 13.35 11.65 9.33
CA LEU A 17 14.31 10.63 9.81
C LEU A 17 13.60 9.47 10.53
N ARG A 18 12.35 9.67 10.91
CA ARG A 18 11.56 8.70 11.68
C ARG A 18 10.73 7.78 10.80
N ARG A 19 10.19 8.30 9.67
CA ARG A 19 9.22 7.61 8.82
C ARG A 19 9.61 7.73 7.36
N GLY A 20 9.67 6.60 6.68
CA GLY A 20 9.75 6.51 5.22
C GLY A 20 8.42 6.79 4.55
N SER A 21 8.45 7.05 3.25
CA SER A 21 7.25 7.20 2.42
C SER A 21 6.44 5.92 2.36
N PRO A 22 5.13 5.98 2.02
CA PRO A 22 4.20 4.86 2.12
C PRO A 22 4.70 3.62 1.37
N CYS A 23 4.77 2.51 2.09
CA CYS A 23 5.06 1.20 1.53
C CYS A 23 4.75 0.11 2.57
N LEU A 24 4.00 -0.89 2.18
CA LEU A 24 3.72 -2.07 2.99
C LEU A 24 4.16 -3.33 2.23
N ALA A 25 4.75 -4.28 2.93
CA ALA A 25 5.08 -5.59 2.36
C ALA A 25 4.25 -6.68 3.05
N VAL A 26 3.60 -7.53 2.27
CA VAL A 26 2.74 -8.62 2.78
C VAL A 26 3.20 -9.95 2.21
N ALA A 27 3.59 -10.86 3.10
CA ALA A 27 3.84 -12.25 2.74
C ALA A 27 2.54 -13.05 2.91
N ALA A 28 1.98 -13.57 1.81
CA ALA A 28 0.73 -14.31 1.80
C ALA A 28 0.68 -15.32 0.67
N GLY A 29 0.15 -16.52 0.90
CA GLY A 29 0.01 -17.55 -0.12
C GLY A 29 1.34 -18.00 -0.76
N GLY A 30 2.47 -17.82 -0.08
CA GLY A 30 3.81 -18.12 -0.60
C GLY A 30 4.38 -17.04 -1.52
N ARG A 31 3.74 -15.86 -1.57
CA ARG A 31 4.13 -14.71 -2.40
C ARG A 31 4.46 -13.48 -1.56
N LEU A 32 5.32 -12.63 -2.10
CA LEU A 32 5.61 -11.30 -1.55
C LEU A 32 4.84 -10.24 -2.35
N LEU A 33 3.86 -9.62 -1.69
CA LEU A 33 3.19 -8.43 -2.19
C LEU A 33 3.84 -7.18 -1.62
N VAL A 34 3.94 -6.13 -2.44
CA VAL A 34 4.25 -4.78 -1.99
C VAL A 34 3.11 -3.86 -2.38
N LEU A 35 2.57 -3.12 -1.41
CA LEU A 35 1.52 -2.13 -1.57
C LEU A 35 2.17 -0.76 -1.48
N ASP A 36 2.14 -0.01 -2.56
CA ASP A 36 2.88 1.21 -2.82
C ASP A 36 4.41 1.05 -2.76
N LEU A 37 5.13 1.94 -3.41
CA LEU A 37 6.58 1.94 -3.48
C LEU A 37 7.12 3.38 -3.40
N GLY A 38 6.90 4.01 -2.25
CA GLY A 38 7.32 5.37 -1.99
C GLY A 38 8.84 5.53 -1.96
N ALA A 39 9.30 6.77 -1.94
CA ALA A 39 10.73 7.09 -2.00
C ALA A 39 11.51 6.47 -0.83
N GLY A 40 12.57 5.72 -1.12
CA GLY A 40 13.41 5.00 -0.16
C GLY A 40 12.92 3.60 0.22
N SER A 41 11.78 3.15 -0.31
CA SER A 41 11.18 1.83 0.01
C SER A 41 12.07 0.67 -0.39
N LEU A 42 12.76 0.72 -1.52
CA LEU A 42 13.68 -0.36 -1.94
C LEU A 42 14.81 -0.59 -0.93
N ARG A 43 15.36 0.50 -0.42
CA ARG A 43 16.40 0.43 0.61
C ARG A 43 15.84 -0.05 1.95
N ALA A 44 14.62 0.39 2.30
CA ALA A 44 13.95 -0.03 3.53
C ALA A 44 13.55 -1.51 3.48
N LEU A 45 13.07 -2.04 2.33
CA LEU A 45 12.83 -3.48 2.14
C LEU A 45 14.08 -4.30 2.50
N LEU A 46 15.25 -3.96 1.94
CA LEU A 46 16.51 -4.63 2.26
C LEU A 46 16.88 -4.52 3.75
N ARG A 47 16.66 -3.36 4.36
CA ARG A 47 16.90 -3.14 5.80
C ARG A 47 16.07 -4.08 6.66
N TYR A 48 14.83 -4.38 6.28
CA TYR A 48 13.91 -5.27 7.01
C TYR A 48 13.99 -6.73 6.57
N GLY A 49 14.99 -7.08 5.76
CA GLY A 49 15.27 -8.46 5.34
C GLY A 49 14.45 -8.95 4.17
N LEU A 50 13.81 -8.04 3.42
CA LEU A 50 13.02 -8.35 2.24
C LEU A 50 13.79 -7.95 0.98
N ASN A 51 13.90 -8.88 0.03
CA ASN A 51 14.58 -8.60 -1.24
C ASN A 51 13.56 -8.08 -2.27
N PHE A 52 13.78 -6.90 -2.83
CA PHE A 52 12.94 -6.34 -3.88
C PHE A 52 12.88 -7.24 -5.14
N SER A 53 13.90 -8.05 -5.39
CA SER A 53 13.89 -9.02 -6.51
C SER A 53 12.92 -10.18 -6.30
N ALA A 54 12.39 -10.36 -5.08
CA ALA A 54 11.40 -11.38 -4.75
C ALA A 54 9.95 -10.87 -4.80
N ILE A 55 9.73 -9.61 -5.14
CA ILE A 55 8.37 -9.05 -5.24
C ILE A 55 7.59 -9.79 -6.33
N ASP A 56 6.53 -10.50 -5.95
CA ASP A 56 5.65 -11.21 -6.87
C ASP A 56 4.54 -10.30 -7.41
N VAL A 57 4.03 -9.41 -6.56
CA VAL A 57 2.99 -8.46 -6.92
C VAL A 57 3.36 -7.10 -6.34
N LEU A 58 3.34 -6.07 -7.19
CA LEU A 58 3.40 -4.67 -6.81
C LEU A 58 2.03 -4.06 -7.08
N ALA A 59 1.33 -3.59 -6.05
CA ALA A 59 0.04 -2.96 -6.17
C ALA A 59 0.14 -1.48 -5.75
N LEU A 60 -0.23 -0.58 -6.66
CA LEU A 60 -0.17 0.86 -6.45
C LEU A 60 -1.57 1.39 -6.16
N THR A 61 -1.73 2.06 -5.02
CA THR A 61 -3.00 2.67 -4.65
C THR A 61 -3.34 3.85 -5.54
N HIS A 62 -2.35 4.69 -5.82
CA HIS A 62 -2.46 5.83 -6.73
C HIS A 62 -1.06 6.31 -7.15
N LEU A 63 -0.98 7.38 -7.96
CA LEU A 63 0.26 7.79 -8.61
C LEU A 63 0.88 9.09 -8.02
N HIS A 64 0.57 9.45 -6.78
CA HIS A 64 1.30 10.53 -6.11
C HIS A 64 2.77 10.16 -5.89
N PRO A 65 3.68 11.16 -5.92
CA PRO A 65 5.12 10.91 -5.87
C PRO A 65 5.58 10.10 -4.65
N ASP A 66 4.93 10.24 -3.52
CA ASP A 66 5.28 9.52 -2.29
C ASP A 66 4.81 8.05 -2.31
N HIS A 67 3.89 7.67 -3.17
CA HIS A 67 3.46 6.28 -3.35
C HIS A 67 4.19 5.55 -4.47
N VAL A 68 4.88 6.29 -5.38
CA VAL A 68 5.54 5.71 -6.56
C VAL A 68 7.00 6.14 -6.72
N GLY A 69 7.56 6.84 -5.73
CA GLY A 69 8.89 7.46 -5.83
C GLY A 69 10.03 6.51 -6.15
N ASP A 70 9.95 5.25 -5.73
CA ASP A 70 10.95 4.24 -6.02
C ASP A 70 10.65 3.38 -7.26
N LEU A 71 9.61 3.68 -8.07
CA LEU A 71 9.36 2.94 -9.32
C LEU A 71 10.51 3.06 -10.31
N VAL A 72 11.07 4.26 -10.47
CA VAL A 72 12.19 4.50 -11.39
C VAL A 72 13.41 3.66 -10.99
N PRO A 73 13.94 3.74 -9.75
CA PRO A 73 15.04 2.87 -9.34
C PRO A 73 14.66 1.38 -9.30
N PHE A 74 13.41 1.01 -9.05
CA PHE A 74 12.96 -0.38 -9.13
C PHE A 74 13.07 -0.92 -10.55
N PHE A 75 12.50 -0.23 -11.54
CA PHE A 75 12.59 -0.65 -12.94
C PHE A 75 14.04 -0.67 -13.43
N PHE A 76 14.83 0.33 -13.06
CA PHE A 76 16.26 0.33 -13.36
C PHE A 76 16.97 -0.91 -12.80
N ALA A 77 16.70 -1.25 -11.53
CA ALA A 77 17.32 -2.40 -10.88
C ALA A 77 16.92 -3.72 -11.54
N THR A 78 15.66 -3.89 -12.01
CA THR A 78 15.23 -5.11 -12.72
C THR A 78 16.00 -5.34 -14.02
N ARG A 79 16.54 -4.28 -14.63
CA ARG A 79 17.26 -4.35 -15.89
C ARG A 79 18.79 -4.40 -15.72
N TYR A 80 19.33 -3.67 -14.75
CA TYR A 80 20.77 -3.40 -14.66
C TYR A 80 21.44 -3.92 -13.39
N SER A 81 20.70 -4.49 -12.45
CA SER A 81 21.30 -5.08 -11.27
C SER A 81 21.93 -6.44 -11.57
N LEU A 82 23.22 -6.59 -11.32
CA LEU A 82 23.92 -7.89 -11.46
C LEU A 82 23.37 -8.98 -10.52
N GLY A 83 22.73 -8.58 -9.40
CA GLY A 83 22.10 -9.49 -8.46
C GLY A 83 20.62 -9.78 -8.75
N TYR A 84 20.03 -9.16 -9.77
CA TYR A 84 18.65 -9.39 -10.15
C TYR A 84 18.57 -10.56 -11.14
N THR A 85 18.27 -11.74 -10.62
CA THR A 85 18.27 -12.99 -11.41
C THR A 85 16.85 -13.50 -11.71
N ARG A 86 15.81 -12.74 -11.36
CA ARG A 86 14.43 -13.19 -11.56
C ARG A 86 14.11 -13.31 -13.05
N THR A 87 13.60 -14.48 -13.43
CA THR A 87 13.14 -14.78 -14.79
C THR A 87 11.61 -14.82 -14.88
N GLU A 88 10.94 -15.10 -13.76
CA GLU A 88 9.48 -15.15 -13.70
C GLU A 88 8.89 -13.74 -13.65
N PRO A 89 7.78 -13.47 -14.34
CA PRO A 89 7.13 -12.18 -14.29
C PRO A 89 6.71 -11.80 -12.87
N PHE A 90 6.81 -10.53 -12.53
CA PHE A 90 6.05 -9.95 -11.42
C PHE A 90 4.81 -9.23 -11.97
N ARG A 91 3.73 -9.25 -11.20
CA ARG A 91 2.51 -8.53 -11.55
C ARG A 91 2.54 -7.12 -10.99
N LEU A 92 2.18 -6.13 -11.83
CA LEU A 92 1.94 -4.77 -11.39
C LEU A 92 0.44 -4.47 -11.50
N LEU A 93 -0.19 -4.13 -10.38
CA LEU A 93 -1.58 -3.73 -10.27
C LEU A 93 -1.64 -2.23 -10.03
N ALA A 94 -2.40 -1.50 -10.83
CA ALA A 94 -2.65 -0.08 -10.66
C ALA A 94 -3.97 0.30 -11.35
N ALA A 95 -4.54 1.45 -11.03
CA ALA A 95 -5.70 1.95 -11.73
C ALA A 95 -5.43 2.17 -13.23
N ARG A 96 -6.49 2.11 -14.03
CA ARG A 96 -6.47 2.45 -15.46
C ARG A 96 -5.77 3.80 -15.68
N GLY A 97 -4.80 3.83 -16.60
CA GLY A 97 -3.95 4.99 -16.88
C GLY A 97 -2.49 4.81 -16.48
N PHE A 98 -2.14 3.71 -15.78
CA PHE A 98 -0.76 3.39 -15.43
C PHE A 98 0.14 3.24 -16.68
N ALA A 99 -0.32 2.59 -17.73
CA ALA A 99 0.44 2.45 -18.97
C ALA A 99 0.85 3.80 -19.55
N ARG A 100 -0.05 4.79 -19.52
CA ARG A 100 0.24 6.17 -19.94
C ARG A 100 1.26 6.85 -19.02
N PHE A 101 1.15 6.64 -17.70
CA PHE A 101 2.11 7.15 -16.71
C PHE A 101 3.50 6.55 -16.95
N HIS A 102 3.59 5.23 -17.11
CA HIS A 102 4.85 4.52 -17.39
C HIS A 102 5.48 5.01 -18.71
N GLY A 103 4.67 5.20 -19.76
CA GLY A 103 5.12 5.78 -21.03
C GLY A 103 5.72 7.18 -20.87
N ARG A 104 5.21 8.01 -19.96
CA ARG A 104 5.81 9.32 -19.64
C ARG A 104 7.15 9.18 -18.92
N LEU A 105 7.29 8.21 -18.02
CA LEU A 105 8.58 7.90 -17.40
C LEU A 105 9.59 7.42 -18.44
N GLN A 106 9.17 6.57 -19.37
CA GLN A 106 10.02 6.16 -20.51
C GLN A 106 10.41 7.35 -21.40
N GLY A 107 9.51 8.30 -21.61
CA GLY A 107 9.82 9.55 -22.32
C GLY A 107 10.88 10.39 -21.61
N ALA A 108 10.92 10.38 -20.29
CA ALA A 108 11.89 11.11 -19.47
C ALA A 108 13.23 10.37 -19.31
N PHE A 109 13.18 9.05 -19.09
CA PHE A 109 14.34 8.23 -18.70
C PHE A 109 14.77 7.22 -19.78
N GLY A 110 14.04 7.11 -20.91
CA GLY A 110 14.31 6.13 -21.96
C GLY A 110 14.12 4.69 -21.46
N ASP A 111 14.89 3.78 -22.04
CA ASP A 111 14.84 2.35 -21.70
C ASP A 111 15.34 2.01 -20.29
N TRP A 112 15.93 2.99 -19.57
CA TRP A 112 16.41 2.78 -18.20
C TRP A 112 15.29 2.39 -17.21
N VAL A 113 14.04 2.72 -17.54
CA VAL A 113 12.85 2.38 -16.73
C VAL A 113 11.95 1.34 -17.39
N SER A 114 12.49 0.60 -18.36
CA SER A 114 11.78 -0.51 -19.02
C SER A 114 12.31 -1.84 -18.48
N PRO A 115 11.57 -2.58 -17.66
CA PRO A 115 11.93 -3.95 -17.30
C PRO A 115 12.19 -4.80 -18.55
N PRO A 116 13.01 -5.86 -18.47
CA PRO A 116 13.18 -6.80 -19.58
C PRO A 116 11.84 -7.27 -20.12
N PRO A 117 11.71 -7.50 -21.44
CA PRO A 117 10.47 -8.00 -22.03
C PRO A 117 9.98 -9.26 -21.35
N GLY A 118 8.67 -9.30 -21.00
CA GLY A 118 8.04 -10.43 -20.33
C GLY A 118 8.26 -10.49 -18.81
N LEU A 119 9.08 -9.61 -18.21
CA LEU A 119 9.31 -9.62 -16.76
C LEU A 119 8.21 -8.89 -15.96
N MET A 120 7.59 -7.88 -16.53
CA MET A 120 6.50 -7.11 -15.89
C MET A 120 5.18 -7.40 -16.60
N ASP A 121 4.21 -7.93 -15.85
CA ASP A 121 2.83 -8.14 -16.30
C ASP A 121 1.93 -7.08 -15.65
N VAL A 122 1.44 -6.12 -16.43
CA VAL A 122 0.61 -5.02 -15.96
C VAL A 122 -0.87 -5.36 -16.09
N LYS A 123 -1.59 -5.35 -14.99
CA LYS A 123 -3.05 -5.38 -14.95
C LYS A 123 -3.57 -4.03 -14.47
N GLU A 124 -4.16 -3.27 -15.38
CA GLU A 124 -4.92 -2.06 -15.01
C GLU A 124 -6.28 -2.46 -14.44
N LEU A 125 -6.60 -1.89 -13.27
CA LEU A 125 -7.83 -2.12 -12.52
C LEU A 125 -8.85 -1.02 -12.82
N ASP A 126 -10.13 -1.32 -12.59
CA ASP A 126 -11.18 -0.33 -12.76
C ASP A 126 -11.10 0.75 -11.65
N PRO A 127 -10.93 2.05 -12.00
CA PRO A 127 -10.87 3.12 -11.01
C PRO A 127 -12.24 3.54 -10.47
N ASP A 128 -13.34 3.08 -11.09
CA ASP A 128 -14.70 3.54 -10.81
C ASP A 128 -15.57 2.47 -10.15
N ALA A 129 -15.10 1.21 -10.13
CA ALA A 129 -15.83 0.07 -9.59
C ALA A 129 -14.89 -0.93 -8.89
N PRO A 130 -15.42 -1.81 -8.01
CA PRO A 130 -14.65 -2.92 -7.45
C PRO A 130 -14.12 -3.84 -8.55
N ASP A 131 -12.86 -4.30 -8.40
CA ASP A 131 -12.22 -5.25 -9.29
C ASP A 131 -11.56 -6.38 -8.46
N GLU A 132 -11.24 -7.51 -9.09
CA GLU A 132 -10.64 -8.66 -8.45
C GLU A 132 -9.55 -9.29 -9.31
N VAL A 133 -8.45 -9.66 -8.68
CA VAL A 133 -7.35 -10.42 -9.27
C VAL A 133 -7.09 -11.65 -8.41
N ARG A 134 -6.95 -12.81 -9.05
CA ARG A 134 -6.62 -14.06 -8.38
C ARG A 134 -5.20 -14.50 -8.70
N GLU A 135 -4.43 -14.71 -7.66
CA GLU A 135 -3.12 -15.31 -7.69
C GLU A 135 -3.15 -16.66 -6.95
N PRO A 136 -2.27 -17.60 -7.23
CA PRO A 136 -2.22 -18.85 -6.47
C PRO A 136 -2.13 -18.61 -4.97
N GLY A 137 -3.15 -19.04 -4.21
CA GLY A 137 -3.24 -18.91 -2.76
C GLY A 137 -3.55 -17.51 -2.23
N LEU A 138 -3.88 -16.54 -3.11
CA LEU A 138 -4.17 -15.16 -2.75
C LEU A 138 -5.24 -14.56 -3.65
N VAL A 139 -6.23 -13.90 -3.07
CA VAL A 139 -7.20 -13.07 -3.79
C VAL A 139 -6.93 -11.61 -3.43
N ILE A 140 -6.87 -10.77 -4.45
CA ILE A 140 -6.65 -9.32 -4.33
C ILE A 140 -7.90 -8.64 -4.88
N LYS A 141 -8.60 -7.89 -4.03
CA LYS A 141 -9.74 -7.07 -4.43
C LYS A 141 -9.36 -5.61 -4.33
N SER A 142 -9.90 -4.78 -5.19
CA SER A 142 -9.77 -3.33 -5.12
C SER A 142 -11.12 -2.64 -5.13
N ALA A 143 -11.14 -1.43 -4.60
CA ALA A 143 -12.28 -0.53 -4.70
C ALA A 143 -11.79 0.92 -4.76
N PRO A 144 -12.53 1.83 -5.44
CA PRO A 144 -12.18 3.24 -5.48
C PRO A 144 -12.21 3.88 -4.09
N THR A 145 -11.36 4.89 -3.89
CA THR A 145 -11.31 5.71 -2.68
C THR A 145 -11.55 7.19 -3.01
N ASN A 146 -11.83 7.98 -1.97
CA ASN A 146 -12.09 9.42 -2.11
C ASN A 146 -10.80 10.22 -1.91
N HIS A 147 -9.93 10.26 -2.92
CA HIS A 147 -8.70 11.04 -2.87
C HIS A 147 -8.44 11.75 -4.21
N THR A 148 -7.93 11.03 -5.20
CA THR A 148 -7.73 11.53 -6.56
C THR A 148 -8.34 10.56 -7.57
N GLU A 149 -8.51 11.01 -8.81
CA GLU A 149 -8.92 10.11 -9.90
C GLU A 149 -7.97 8.90 -9.97
N GLY A 150 -8.52 7.70 -9.95
CA GLY A 150 -7.76 6.46 -9.99
C GLY A 150 -7.16 6.02 -8.65
N SER A 151 -7.57 6.59 -7.52
CA SER A 151 -7.17 6.10 -6.21
C SER A 151 -7.94 4.86 -5.81
N LEU A 152 -7.22 3.82 -5.35
CA LEU A 152 -7.73 2.50 -5.01
C LEU A 152 -7.29 2.08 -3.60
N ALA A 153 -8.19 1.42 -2.88
CA ALA A 153 -7.85 0.58 -1.73
C ALA A 153 -7.70 -0.87 -2.19
N PHE A 154 -6.95 -1.66 -1.42
CA PHE A 154 -6.74 -3.08 -1.69
C PHE A 154 -7.16 -3.94 -0.50
N ARG A 155 -7.86 -5.05 -0.78
CA ARG A 155 -8.13 -6.13 0.16
C ARG A 155 -7.42 -7.39 -0.29
N LEU A 156 -6.63 -7.97 0.60
CA LEU A 156 -5.89 -9.23 0.41
C LEU A 156 -6.58 -10.33 1.20
N GLU A 157 -6.87 -11.44 0.56
CA GLU A 157 -7.49 -12.60 1.21
C GLU A 157 -6.63 -13.84 0.96
N ALA A 158 -6.15 -14.46 2.01
CA ALA A 158 -5.39 -15.71 1.96
C ALA A 158 -5.66 -16.56 3.21
N GLN A 159 -5.87 -17.87 3.03
CA GLN A 159 -6.02 -18.86 4.12
C GLN A 159 -7.10 -18.49 5.17
N GLY A 160 -8.20 -17.88 4.73
CA GLY A 160 -9.31 -17.47 5.59
C GLY A 160 -9.03 -16.20 6.41
N ARG A 161 -7.95 -15.47 6.11
CA ARG A 161 -7.59 -14.18 6.70
C ARG A 161 -7.68 -13.06 5.68
N SER A 162 -7.89 -11.85 6.17
CA SER A 162 -8.04 -10.67 5.33
C SER A 162 -7.31 -9.46 5.90
N LEU A 163 -6.60 -8.76 5.02
CA LEU A 163 -5.97 -7.47 5.27
C LEU A 163 -6.51 -6.46 4.27
N VAL A 164 -6.89 -5.26 4.73
CA VAL A 164 -7.27 -4.15 3.85
C VAL A 164 -6.31 -2.98 4.05
N TYR A 165 -5.86 -2.37 2.95
CA TYR A 165 -5.06 -1.14 2.95
C TYR A 165 -5.78 -0.06 2.16
N SER A 166 -6.01 1.08 2.80
CA SER A 166 -6.77 2.17 2.21
C SER A 166 -6.03 2.92 1.09
N GLY A 167 -4.68 2.96 1.12
CA GLY A 167 -3.99 4.08 0.48
C GLY A 167 -4.46 5.40 1.07
N ASP A 168 -4.36 6.47 0.29
CA ASP A 168 -4.88 7.77 0.69
C ASP A 168 -6.38 7.88 0.38
N THR A 169 -7.14 8.43 1.31
CA THR A 169 -8.58 8.55 1.17
C THR A 169 -9.20 9.52 2.15
N ASP A 170 -10.29 10.15 1.77
CA ASP A 170 -11.30 10.68 2.66
C ASP A 170 -12.30 9.56 3.02
N VAL A 171 -13.32 9.85 3.83
CA VAL A 171 -14.41 8.91 4.13
C VAL A 171 -15.03 8.40 2.82
N SER A 172 -15.14 7.08 2.69
CA SER A 172 -15.55 6.41 1.46
C SER A 172 -16.42 5.19 1.76
N ASP A 173 -17.65 5.15 1.23
CA ASP A 173 -18.56 4.02 1.39
C ASP A 173 -18.03 2.75 0.70
N SER A 174 -17.34 2.90 -0.44
CA SER A 174 -16.71 1.78 -1.14
C SER A 174 -15.58 1.16 -0.32
N LEU A 175 -14.79 1.97 0.40
CA LEU A 175 -13.79 1.48 1.33
C LEU A 175 -14.42 0.77 2.53
N VAL A 176 -15.51 1.29 3.11
CA VAL A 176 -16.25 0.59 4.17
C VAL A 176 -16.72 -0.78 3.70
N ALA A 177 -17.32 -0.85 2.51
CA ALA A 177 -17.78 -2.11 1.93
C ALA A 177 -16.63 -3.09 1.68
N LEU A 178 -15.51 -2.64 1.10
CA LEU A 178 -14.31 -3.45 0.87
C LEU A 178 -13.72 -3.98 2.18
N SER A 179 -13.79 -3.16 3.25
CA SER A 179 -13.20 -3.45 4.57
C SER A 179 -14.07 -4.33 5.46
N SER A 180 -15.28 -4.69 5.02
CA SER A 180 -16.24 -5.42 5.85
C SER A 180 -15.63 -6.68 6.45
N GLY A 181 -15.64 -6.77 7.80
CA GLY A 181 -15.14 -7.91 8.57
C GLY A 181 -13.63 -8.18 8.43
N ALA A 182 -12.82 -7.19 8.06
CA ALA A 182 -11.38 -7.37 7.90
C ALA A 182 -10.71 -7.79 9.22
N ASP A 183 -9.80 -8.79 9.15
CA ASP A 183 -8.99 -9.18 10.31
C ASP A 183 -7.99 -8.09 10.69
N LEU A 184 -7.41 -7.40 9.69
CA LEU A 184 -6.57 -6.22 9.86
C LEU A 184 -6.95 -5.15 8.86
N LEU A 185 -7.37 -3.99 9.34
CA LEU A 185 -7.66 -2.81 8.54
C LEU A 185 -6.53 -1.80 8.73
N VAL A 186 -5.78 -1.52 7.66
CA VAL A 186 -4.70 -0.52 7.64
C VAL A 186 -5.24 0.73 6.99
N LEU A 187 -5.44 1.77 7.78
CA LEU A 187 -5.98 3.05 7.34
C LEU A 187 -4.95 4.16 7.45
N GLU A 188 -4.96 5.06 6.46
CA GLU A 188 -4.32 6.33 6.64
C GLU A 188 -4.95 7.10 7.82
N ALA A 189 -4.15 7.93 8.48
CA ALA A 189 -4.56 8.88 9.50
C ALA A 189 -3.65 10.10 9.41
N ALA A 190 -3.65 10.73 8.24
CA ALA A 190 -2.62 11.63 7.78
C ALA A 190 -2.38 12.82 8.73
N ASN A 191 -3.45 13.40 9.24
CA ASN A 191 -3.36 14.57 10.12
C ASN A 191 -4.32 14.46 11.31
N PRO A 192 -3.97 15.06 12.48
CA PRO A 192 -4.85 15.09 13.64
C PRO A 192 -6.04 16.06 13.48
N PHE A 193 -6.09 16.80 12.38
CA PHE A 193 -7.17 17.71 11.98
C PHE A 193 -7.55 17.45 10.52
N LYS A 194 -8.78 17.80 10.16
CA LYS A 194 -9.30 17.52 8.83
C LYS A 194 -8.53 18.24 7.73
N VAL A 195 -8.10 17.47 6.75
CA VAL A 195 -7.58 17.91 5.46
C VAL A 195 -8.40 17.20 4.39
N PRO A 196 -8.99 17.90 3.41
CA PRO A 196 -9.75 17.25 2.33
C PRO A 196 -8.93 16.19 1.60
N GLY A 197 -9.56 15.04 1.30
CA GLY A 197 -8.91 13.91 0.65
C GLY A 197 -8.13 12.99 1.60
N HIS A 198 -8.15 13.27 2.91
CA HIS A 198 -7.46 12.46 3.93
C HIS A 198 -8.32 12.24 5.17
N LEU A 199 -8.06 11.13 5.87
CA LEU A 199 -8.69 10.82 7.15
C LEU A 199 -7.95 11.46 8.32
N THR A 200 -8.72 11.85 9.33
CA THR A 200 -8.21 12.04 10.69
C THR A 200 -8.18 10.70 11.43
N PRO A 201 -7.41 10.56 12.53
CA PRO A 201 -7.46 9.35 13.36
C PRO A 201 -8.87 9.02 13.87
N GLY A 202 -9.69 10.03 14.20
CA GLY A 202 -11.09 9.82 14.61
C GLY A 202 -11.95 9.25 13.49
N GLU A 203 -11.86 9.80 12.28
CA GLU A 203 -12.57 9.28 11.09
C GLU A 203 -12.12 7.87 10.74
N ALA A 204 -10.82 7.55 10.86
CA ALA A 204 -10.32 6.19 10.71
C ALA A 204 -10.95 5.22 11.73
N GLY A 205 -11.14 5.66 12.99
CA GLY A 205 -11.86 4.90 14.00
C GLY A 205 -13.33 4.68 13.65
N CYS A 206 -14.03 5.71 13.16
CA CYS A 206 -15.42 5.60 12.69
C CYS A 206 -15.54 4.57 11.53
N LEU A 207 -14.64 4.66 10.56
CA LEU A 207 -14.63 3.75 9.41
C LEU A 207 -14.36 2.30 9.83
N ALA A 208 -13.39 2.08 10.73
CA ALA A 208 -13.09 0.75 11.26
C ALA A 208 -14.30 0.14 12.01
N THR A 209 -15.06 0.97 12.72
CA THR A 209 -16.30 0.56 13.39
C THR A 209 -17.40 0.22 12.37
N ALA A 210 -17.62 1.08 11.37
CA ALA A 210 -18.59 0.85 10.31
C ALA A 210 -18.29 -0.43 9.50
N ALA A 211 -17.01 -0.72 9.27
CA ALA A 211 -16.54 -1.92 8.59
C ALA A 211 -16.58 -3.18 9.46
N ASN A 212 -16.88 -3.08 10.76
CA ASN A 212 -16.76 -4.18 11.71
C ASN A 212 -15.40 -4.89 11.65
N ALA A 213 -14.32 -4.10 11.51
CA ALA A 213 -12.96 -4.62 11.49
C ALA A 213 -12.57 -5.21 12.84
N GLN A 214 -11.67 -6.21 12.87
CA GLN A 214 -11.21 -6.80 14.13
C GLN A 214 -10.07 -5.98 14.76
N ARG A 215 -9.13 -5.53 13.92
CA ARG A 215 -7.97 -4.70 14.33
C ARG A 215 -7.79 -3.53 13.37
N LEU A 216 -7.31 -2.41 13.89
CA LEU A 216 -7.01 -1.20 13.15
C LEU A 216 -5.52 -0.85 13.28
N LEU A 217 -4.82 -0.70 12.14
CA LEU A 217 -3.47 -0.15 12.08
C LEU A 217 -3.53 1.23 11.42
N LEU A 218 -3.16 2.28 12.15
CA LEU A 218 -3.08 3.63 11.62
C LEU A 218 -1.70 3.87 10.98
N THR A 219 -1.68 4.47 9.79
CA THR A 219 -0.44 4.74 9.02
C THR A 219 -0.52 6.08 8.28
N HIS A 220 0.45 6.38 7.41
CA HIS A 220 0.52 7.57 6.56
C HIS A 220 0.53 8.88 7.35
N PHE A 221 1.44 8.98 8.34
CA PHE A 221 1.45 10.10 9.26
C PHE A 221 2.29 11.28 8.75
N TYR A 222 1.67 12.45 8.67
CA TYR A 222 2.39 13.71 8.63
C TYR A 222 3.03 14.04 9.99
N PRO A 223 4.08 14.89 10.04
CA PRO A 223 4.80 15.19 11.29
C PRO A 223 3.95 15.67 12.48
N PRO A 224 2.80 16.36 12.30
CA PRO A 224 1.93 16.70 13.42
C PRO A 224 1.42 15.50 14.21
N CYS A 225 1.17 14.37 13.54
CA CYS A 225 0.71 13.13 14.18
C CYS A 225 1.74 12.54 15.15
N ASP A 226 3.04 12.84 14.98
CA ASP A 226 4.07 12.36 15.89
C ASP A 226 4.03 13.04 17.27
N LYS A 227 3.32 14.16 17.37
CA LYS A 227 3.15 14.94 18.60
C LYS A 227 1.79 14.68 19.27
N MET A 228 0.96 13.79 18.72
CA MET A 228 -0.40 13.55 19.17
C MET A 228 -0.60 12.07 19.48
N ASP A 229 -1.51 11.78 20.39
CA ASP A 229 -1.98 10.42 20.64
C ASP A 229 -3.09 10.06 19.63
N VAL A 230 -2.65 9.60 18.46
CA VAL A 230 -3.54 9.20 17.35
C VAL A 230 -4.35 7.95 17.70
N VAL A 231 -3.81 7.07 18.56
CA VAL A 231 -4.48 5.87 19.02
C VAL A 231 -5.66 6.24 19.94
N ALA A 232 -5.44 7.16 20.90
CA ALA A 232 -6.51 7.64 21.76
C ALA A 232 -7.60 8.39 20.97
N GLN A 233 -7.25 9.09 19.90
CA GLN A 233 -8.23 9.76 19.03
C GLN A 233 -9.12 8.73 18.31
N ALA A 234 -8.54 7.73 17.65
CA ALA A 234 -9.28 6.66 16.99
C ALA A 234 -10.09 5.80 17.99
N GLY A 235 -9.55 5.59 19.20
CA GLY A 235 -10.16 4.80 20.27
C GLY A 235 -11.44 5.40 20.89
N ARG A 236 -11.75 6.65 20.55
CA ARG A 236 -13.07 7.22 20.89
C ARG A 236 -14.20 6.54 20.11
N GLU A 237 -13.91 6.16 18.87
CA GLU A 237 -14.86 5.66 17.89
C GLU A 237 -14.76 4.13 17.69
N PHE A 238 -13.55 3.56 17.71
CA PHE A 238 -13.32 2.13 17.53
C PHE A 238 -12.89 1.47 18.84
N LYS A 239 -13.51 0.32 19.18
CA LYS A 239 -13.28 -0.39 20.46
C LYS A 239 -12.43 -1.66 20.31
N GLY A 240 -12.03 -2.03 19.10
CA GLY A 240 -11.07 -3.11 18.86
C GLY A 240 -9.63 -2.70 19.16
N GLU A 241 -8.70 -3.60 18.86
CA GLU A 241 -7.26 -3.31 18.99
C GLU A 241 -6.85 -2.25 17.97
N ILE A 242 -6.18 -1.18 18.43
CA ILE A 242 -5.65 -0.09 17.60
C ILE A 242 -4.14 -0.06 17.73
N LEU A 243 -3.47 -0.13 16.60
CA LEU A 243 -2.02 -0.07 16.49
C LEU A 243 -1.61 1.20 15.74
N ARG A 244 -0.45 1.74 16.09
CA ARG A 244 0.21 2.81 15.37
C ARG A 244 1.34 2.23 14.54
N ALA A 245 1.35 2.48 13.24
CA ALA A 245 2.43 2.03 12.37
C ALA A 245 3.75 2.74 12.69
N GLU A 246 4.80 1.97 12.69
CA GLU A 246 6.19 2.43 12.70
C GLU A 246 6.97 1.63 11.65
N ASP A 247 7.99 2.25 11.05
CA ASP A 247 8.82 1.59 10.05
C ASP A 247 9.52 0.36 10.66
N GLY A 248 9.35 -0.79 10.04
CA GLY A 248 9.85 -2.08 10.50
C GLY A 248 8.90 -2.86 11.39
N LEU A 249 7.71 -2.33 11.75
CA LEU A 249 6.70 -3.08 12.48
C LEU A 249 6.27 -4.32 11.68
N LYS A 250 6.26 -5.48 12.34
CA LYS A 250 5.77 -6.74 11.77
C LYS A 250 4.54 -7.23 12.51
N LEU A 251 3.53 -7.65 11.77
CA LEU A 251 2.26 -8.13 12.30
C LEU A 251 1.83 -9.41 11.59
N THR A 252 1.32 -10.34 12.38
CA THR A 252 0.60 -11.52 11.88
C THR A 252 -0.90 -11.18 11.79
N VAL A 253 -1.51 -11.52 10.65
CA VAL A 253 -2.93 -11.30 10.37
C VAL A 253 -3.72 -12.56 10.63
#